data_5af57a156ee8cc14088993adf5e39e99
#
_entry.id   5af57a156ee8cc14088993adf5e39e99
#
_cell.length_a   1.000
_cell.length_b   1.000
_cell.length_c   1.000
_cell.angle_alpha   90.00
_cell.angle_beta   90.00
_cell.angle_gamma   90.00
#
_symmetry.space_group_name_H-M   'P 1'
#
loop_
_entity.id
_entity.type
_entity.pdbx_description
1 polymer ?
#
loop_
_entity_poly.entity_id
_entity_poly.type
_entity_poly.pdbx_seq_one_letter_code
_entity_poly.pdbx_strand_id
1 'polypeptide(L)'
;MKLACGGTPGNSWRLRRHGSITECAFALLIVFAAATGVRAQDKNPFANDAKAAKLGEFQFRSNCAFCHGLGARGGGRGPDLTRARKKHGNADADLFRTINEGVPGTAMPQNGATQQGVGMTEEEIWQVISYIRSVQVKTDAQSAGNAQHGKELFFGPAACSTCHMIQGKGGRLGPDLTATGSARSTDYIIESVRNPSRRLAQGISEAMKEFSQEYETVTVVDGGGQKFQGVVLNEDNFTLQMMDTREQLHLFEKNKLKSFEKSRESLMPAYDQKMLPETDLQDIVAYLLSVSSATGVRP
;
A
#
# COMPACT_ATOMS: atom_id res chain seq x y z
N MET A 1 4.76 53.98 55.13
CA MET A 1 4.00 54.47 56.32
C MET A 1 3.63 53.23 57.12
N LYS A 2 4.16 53.17 58.29
CA LYS A 2 4.04 52.19 59.35
C LYS A 2 2.60 51.97 59.80
N LEU A 3 2.29 50.74 60.24
CA LEU A 3 1.71 50.39 61.56
C LEU A 3 1.06 48.99 61.36
N ALA A 4 1.47 47.92 61.91
CA ALA A 4 1.77 47.48 63.27
C ALA A 4 0.53 46.99 64.04
N CYS A 5 0.67 45.73 64.46
CA CYS A 5 0.31 45.11 65.74
C CYS A 5 -1.15 44.71 66.03
N GLY A 6 -1.31 43.50 66.39
CA GLY A 6 -1.57 42.97 67.73
C GLY A 6 -2.57 41.80 67.58
N GLY A 7 -2.38 40.63 68.08
CA GLY A 7 -2.01 40.05 69.31
C GLY A 7 -3.03 38.98 69.70
N THR A 8 -2.58 37.78 69.82
CA THR A 8 -2.97 36.55 70.55
C THR A 8 -4.18 36.62 71.55
N PRO A 9 -4.69 35.45 72.11
CA PRO A 9 -4.32 34.01 72.00
C PRO A 9 -5.53 33.03 72.06
N GLY A 10 -5.23 31.81 71.69
CA GLY A 10 -5.68 30.62 72.43
C GLY A 10 -7.09 30.08 72.18
N ASN A 11 -7.13 28.90 71.62
CA ASN A 11 -7.84 27.77 72.21
C ASN A 11 -7.49 26.47 71.52
N SER A 12 -6.97 25.59 72.33
CA SER A 12 -6.70 24.17 72.05
C SER A 12 -7.97 23.38 71.80
N TRP A 13 -8.12 22.88 70.61
CA TRP A 13 -9.05 21.75 70.35
C TRP A 13 -8.23 20.54 69.89
N ARG A 14 -8.04 19.60 70.82
CA ARG A 14 -7.59 18.26 70.56
C ARG A 14 -8.69 17.55 69.74
N LEU A 15 -8.49 17.35 68.46
CA LEU A 15 -9.27 16.40 67.70
C LEU A 15 -8.54 15.05 67.77
N ARG A 16 -9.22 14.09 68.37
CA ARG A 16 -8.85 12.69 68.47
C ARG A 16 -8.72 12.11 67.06
N ARG A 17 -7.54 11.64 66.77
CA ARG A 17 -7.30 10.70 65.65
C ARG A 17 -7.86 9.34 66.07
N HIS A 18 -8.99 8.94 65.47
CA HIS A 18 -9.37 7.55 65.28
C HIS A 18 -9.99 7.47 63.86
N GLY A 19 -9.15 7.55 62.84
CA GLY A 19 -9.47 7.09 61.50
C GLY A 19 -8.84 5.71 61.36
N SER A 20 -9.68 4.69 61.31
CA SER A 20 -9.30 3.29 61.19
C SER A 20 -8.51 3.05 59.90
N ILE A 21 -7.37 2.40 59.99
CA ILE A 21 -6.50 2.00 58.84
C ILE A 21 -7.28 1.17 57.80
N THR A 22 -8.45 0.65 58.17
CA THR A 22 -9.33 -0.14 57.30
C THR A 22 -10.06 0.68 56.22
N GLU A 23 -10.33 1.97 56.42
CA GLU A 23 -11.03 2.79 55.37
C GLU A 23 -10.13 3.25 54.25
N CYS A 24 -8.82 3.46 54.52
CA CYS A 24 -7.86 3.79 53.47
C CYS A 24 -7.52 2.60 52.55
N ALA A 25 -7.62 1.36 53.08
CA ALA A 25 -7.37 0.17 52.26
C ALA A 25 -8.49 -0.12 51.26
N PHE A 26 -9.74 0.21 51.58
CA PHE A 26 -10.87 0.03 50.67
C PHE A 26 -10.91 1.06 49.54
N ALA A 27 -10.49 2.30 49.80
CA ALA A 27 -10.40 3.34 48.75
C ALA A 27 -9.27 3.06 47.76
N LEU A 28 -8.16 2.46 48.17
CA LEU A 28 -7.04 2.06 47.29
C LEU A 28 -7.38 0.83 46.43
N LEU A 29 -8.23 -0.08 46.90
CA LEU A 29 -8.67 -1.25 46.12
C LEU A 29 -9.66 -0.89 45.00
N ILE A 30 -10.49 0.13 45.20
CA ILE A 30 -11.44 0.58 44.16
C ILE A 30 -10.74 1.37 43.06
N VAL A 31 -9.67 2.09 43.34
CA VAL A 31 -8.88 2.83 42.33
C VAL A 31 -8.06 1.87 41.44
N PHE A 32 -7.64 0.71 41.97
CA PHE A 32 -6.87 -0.28 41.20
C PHE A 32 -7.76 -1.14 40.29
N ALA A 33 -9.05 -1.27 40.55
CA ALA A 33 -9.99 -2.02 39.70
C ALA A 33 -10.51 -1.22 38.48
N ALA A 34 -10.32 0.11 38.44
CA ALA A 34 -10.75 0.95 37.33
C ALA A 34 -9.68 1.14 36.23
N ALA A 35 -8.48 0.57 36.40
CA ALA A 35 -7.38 0.66 35.42
C ALA A 35 -7.27 -0.58 34.53
N THR A 36 -8.36 -1.35 34.36
CA THR A 36 -8.45 -2.28 33.21
C THR A 36 -8.74 -1.45 31.98
N GLY A 37 -7.71 -0.80 31.49
CA GLY A 37 -7.72 -0.18 30.17
C GLY A 37 -8.29 -1.20 29.19
N VAL A 38 -9.22 -0.78 28.37
CA VAL A 38 -9.71 -1.51 27.21
C VAL A 38 -8.47 -1.92 26.42
N ARG A 39 -8.02 -3.15 26.61
CA ARG A 39 -6.99 -3.72 25.73
C ARG A 39 -7.65 -3.84 24.38
N ALA A 40 -7.14 -3.08 23.41
CA ALA A 40 -7.44 -3.35 22.03
C ALA A 40 -7.34 -4.87 21.82
N GLN A 41 -8.35 -5.46 21.22
CA GLN A 41 -8.41 -6.90 21.04
C GLN A 41 -7.25 -7.32 20.12
N ASP A 42 -6.21 -7.95 20.68
CA ASP A 42 -4.99 -8.33 19.95
C ASP A 42 -5.23 -9.49 18.97
N LYS A 43 -6.38 -10.15 19.06
CA LYS A 43 -6.74 -11.30 18.23
C LYS A 43 -8.05 -11.04 17.49
N ASN A 44 -8.08 -11.42 16.22
CA ASN A 44 -9.28 -11.34 15.43
C ASN A 44 -10.38 -12.27 15.99
N PRO A 45 -11.53 -11.74 16.45
CA PRO A 45 -12.64 -12.55 16.98
C PRO A 45 -13.29 -13.43 15.91
N PHE A 46 -13.07 -13.12 14.63
CA PHE A 46 -13.60 -13.85 13.47
C PHE A 46 -12.51 -14.68 12.76
N ALA A 47 -11.43 -15.04 13.45
CA ALA A 47 -10.39 -15.87 12.86
C ALA A 47 -11.00 -17.21 12.36
N ASN A 48 -10.73 -17.54 11.08
CA ASN A 48 -11.27 -18.73 10.40
C ASN A 48 -12.80 -18.77 10.20
N ASP A 49 -13.50 -17.69 10.44
CA ASP A 49 -14.94 -17.60 10.15
C ASP A 49 -15.16 -17.25 8.66
N ALA A 50 -15.68 -18.24 7.90
CA ALA A 50 -15.93 -18.07 6.47
C ALA A 50 -17.05 -17.04 6.18
N LYS A 51 -18.04 -16.91 7.09
CA LYS A 51 -19.12 -15.94 6.95
C LYS A 51 -18.59 -14.52 7.17
N ALA A 52 -17.79 -14.33 8.20
CA ALA A 52 -17.13 -13.06 8.47
C ALA A 52 -16.15 -12.68 7.33
N ALA A 53 -15.40 -13.64 6.79
CA ALA A 53 -14.54 -13.40 5.62
C ALA A 53 -15.34 -12.97 4.38
N LYS A 54 -16.56 -13.51 4.17
CA LYS A 54 -17.43 -13.10 3.07
C LYS A 54 -18.00 -11.68 3.24
N LEU A 55 -18.34 -11.29 4.46
CA LEU A 55 -18.73 -9.91 4.78
C LEU A 55 -17.52 -8.97 4.59
N GLY A 56 -16.35 -9.39 5.05
CA GLY A 56 -15.10 -8.67 4.87
C GLY A 56 -14.69 -8.50 3.41
N GLU A 57 -15.01 -9.47 2.53
CA GLU A 57 -14.83 -9.31 1.08
C GLU A 57 -15.65 -8.14 0.53
N PHE A 58 -16.91 -8.04 0.94
CA PHE A 58 -17.78 -6.94 0.52
C PHE A 58 -17.22 -5.58 0.97
N GLN A 59 -16.85 -5.46 2.26
CA GLN A 59 -16.24 -4.25 2.81
C GLN A 59 -14.93 -3.91 2.10
N PHE A 60 -14.09 -4.91 1.85
CA PHE A 60 -12.83 -4.73 1.14
C PHE A 60 -13.04 -4.20 -0.28
N ARG A 61 -13.99 -4.75 -1.02
CA ARG A 61 -14.30 -4.30 -2.39
C ARG A 61 -14.77 -2.86 -2.44
N SER A 62 -15.53 -2.43 -1.43
CA SER A 62 -16.09 -1.08 -1.36
C SER A 62 -15.07 -0.03 -0.92
N ASN A 63 -14.17 -0.38 0.01
CA ASN A 63 -13.30 0.61 0.68
C ASN A 63 -11.82 0.49 0.32
N CYS A 64 -11.36 -0.71 -0.03
CA CYS A 64 -9.91 -1.01 -0.12
C CYS A 64 -9.45 -1.36 -1.55
N ALA A 65 -10.34 -1.98 -2.34
CA ALA A 65 -9.98 -2.52 -3.65
C ALA A 65 -9.52 -1.46 -4.65
N PHE A 66 -9.92 -0.19 -4.46
CA PHE A 66 -9.43 0.93 -5.29
C PHE A 66 -7.90 1.03 -5.28
N CYS A 67 -7.26 0.83 -4.15
CA CYS A 67 -5.80 0.87 -4.03
C CYS A 67 -5.17 -0.53 -4.11
N HIS A 68 -5.78 -1.51 -3.42
CA HIS A 68 -5.20 -2.85 -3.23
C HIS A 68 -5.63 -3.89 -4.27
N GLY A 69 -6.42 -3.50 -5.27
CA GLY A 69 -6.91 -4.38 -6.32
C GLY A 69 -7.99 -5.36 -5.88
N LEU A 70 -8.81 -5.83 -6.82
CA LEU A 70 -9.78 -6.90 -6.58
C LEU A 70 -9.02 -8.19 -6.18
N GLY A 71 -9.49 -8.85 -5.13
CA GLY A 71 -8.82 -10.03 -4.58
C GLY A 71 -7.57 -9.71 -3.76
N ALA A 72 -7.36 -8.45 -3.38
CA ALA A 72 -6.25 -7.99 -2.52
C ALA A 72 -4.84 -8.24 -3.10
N ARG A 73 -4.71 -8.47 -4.42
CA ARG A 73 -3.46 -8.81 -5.11
C ARG A 73 -2.62 -7.60 -5.51
N GLY A 74 -2.90 -6.46 -4.94
CA GLY A 74 -2.27 -5.19 -5.29
C GLY A 74 -2.95 -4.51 -6.47
N GLY A 75 -2.90 -3.19 -6.46
CA GLY A 75 -3.34 -2.30 -7.52
C GLY A 75 -2.23 -1.32 -7.89
N GLY A 76 -2.50 -0.32 -8.72
CA GLY A 76 -1.52 0.71 -9.06
C GLY A 76 -1.00 1.48 -7.84
N ARG A 77 -1.81 1.62 -6.80
CA ARG A 77 -1.54 2.49 -5.62
C ARG A 77 -1.23 1.75 -4.32
N GLY A 78 -1.70 0.51 -4.16
CA GLY A 78 -1.56 -0.26 -2.92
C GLY A 78 -0.83 -1.59 -3.13
N PRO A 79 -0.12 -2.09 -2.09
CA PRO A 79 0.61 -3.34 -2.16
C PRO A 79 -0.33 -4.55 -2.23
N ASP A 80 0.24 -5.68 -2.66
CA ASP A 80 -0.38 -7.01 -2.59
C ASP A 80 -0.52 -7.44 -1.12
N LEU A 81 -1.76 -7.58 -0.66
CA LEU A 81 -2.09 -8.00 0.71
C LEU A 81 -2.23 -9.52 0.86
N THR A 82 -2.17 -10.27 -0.25
CA THR A 82 -2.21 -11.74 -0.19
C THR A 82 -0.88 -12.33 0.29
N ARG A 83 0.20 -11.56 0.32
CA ARG A 83 1.50 -12.02 0.79
C ARG A 83 1.50 -12.29 2.30
N ALA A 84 2.24 -13.30 2.72
CA ALA A 84 2.38 -13.65 4.13
C ALA A 84 3.09 -12.52 4.91
N ARG A 85 4.14 -11.92 4.32
CA ARG A 85 4.89 -10.82 4.93
C ARG A 85 4.37 -9.47 4.47
N LYS A 86 4.03 -8.60 5.43
CA LYS A 86 3.58 -7.21 5.20
C LYS A 86 4.52 -6.22 5.88
N LYS A 87 4.67 -5.03 5.28
CA LYS A 87 5.63 -4.01 5.73
C LYS A 87 5.36 -3.50 7.16
N HIS A 88 4.10 -3.35 7.53
CA HIS A 88 3.69 -2.75 8.82
C HIS A 88 3.28 -3.79 9.86
N GLY A 89 3.77 -5.02 9.76
CA GLY A 89 3.48 -6.12 10.65
C GLY A 89 2.52 -7.15 10.07
N ASN A 90 2.57 -8.36 10.64
CA ASN A 90 1.83 -9.51 10.13
C ASN A 90 0.79 -10.05 11.11
N ALA A 91 0.82 -9.63 12.38
CA ALA A 91 -0.21 -10.02 13.33
C ALA A 91 -1.55 -9.37 12.98
N ASP A 92 -2.64 -9.97 13.42
CA ASP A 92 -3.97 -9.40 13.18
C ASP A 92 -4.11 -8.03 13.83
N ALA A 93 -3.52 -7.83 15.01
CA ALA A 93 -3.44 -6.52 15.67
C ALA A 93 -2.69 -5.47 14.85
N ASP A 94 -1.62 -5.85 14.14
CA ASP A 94 -0.89 -4.93 13.27
C ASP A 94 -1.73 -4.53 12.07
N LEU A 95 -2.45 -5.48 11.47
CA LEU A 95 -3.38 -5.22 10.37
C LEU A 95 -4.52 -4.33 10.84
N PHE A 96 -5.09 -4.63 12.02
CA PHE A 96 -6.15 -3.81 12.61
C PHE A 96 -5.69 -2.36 12.78
N ARG A 97 -4.55 -2.14 13.43
CA ARG A 97 -3.99 -0.80 13.62
C ARG A 97 -3.75 -0.09 12.28
N THR A 98 -3.15 -0.79 11.30
CA THR A 98 -2.87 -0.23 9.98
C THR A 98 -4.15 0.19 9.24
N ILE A 99 -5.22 -0.57 9.35
CA ILE A 99 -6.51 -0.24 8.72
C ILE A 99 -7.20 0.88 9.50
N ASN A 100 -7.23 0.76 10.84
CA ASN A 100 -7.92 1.70 11.71
C ASN A 100 -7.31 3.10 11.66
N GLU A 101 -5.99 3.20 11.73
CA GLU A 101 -5.26 4.47 11.86
C GLU A 101 -4.69 4.98 10.54
N GLY A 102 -4.63 4.11 9.51
CA GLY A 102 -3.90 4.39 8.29
C GLY A 102 -2.39 4.30 8.47
N VAL A 103 -1.64 4.78 7.49
CA VAL A 103 -0.17 4.85 7.54
C VAL A 103 0.27 6.28 7.27
N PRO A 104 0.72 7.01 8.31
CA PRO A 104 1.14 8.41 8.16
C PRO A 104 2.19 8.59 7.05
N GLY A 105 2.05 9.67 6.28
CA GLY A 105 2.97 9.98 5.16
C GLY A 105 2.80 9.10 3.91
N THR A 106 1.75 8.28 3.84
CA THR A 106 1.42 7.46 2.67
C THR A 106 -0.01 7.72 2.18
N ALA A 107 -0.37 7.09 1.05
CA ALA A 107 -1.72 7.13 0.52
C ALA A 107 -2.72 6.20 1.27
N MET A 108 -2.28 5.41 2.26
CA MET A 108 -3.16 4.58 3.07
C MET A 108 -3.88 5.43 4.12
N PRO A 109 -5.18 5.73 3.92
CA PRO A 109 -5.91 6.60 4.84
C PRO A 109 -6.32 5.86 6.12
N GLN A 110 -6.69 6.61 7.14
CA GLN A 110 -7.44 6.10 8.27
C GLN A 110 -8.82 5.61 7.78
N ASN A 111 -9.17 4.38 8.13
CA ASN A 111 -10.47 3.79 7.79
C ASN A 111 -11.34 3.50 9.02
N GLY A 112 -10.80 3.57 10.22
CA GLY A 112 -11.57 3.38 11.45
C GLY A 112 -12.59 4.49 11.68
N ALA A 113 -13.69 4.15 12.34
CA ALA A 113 -14.75 5.10 12.64
C ALA A 113 -14.25 6.27 13.48
N THR A 114 -14.58 7.47 13.04
CA THR A 114 -14.36 8.71 13.80
C THR A 114 -15.40 8.87 14.91
N GLN A 115 -15.20 9.84 15.80
CA GLN A 115 -16.20 10.20 16.82
C GLN A 115 -17.56 10.59 16.22
N GLN A 116 -17.58 11.02 14.97
CA GLN A 116 -18.78 11.35 14.21
C GLN A 116 -19.42 10.13 13.52
N GLY A 117 -18.89 8.93 13.72
CA GLY A 117 -19.39 7.69 13.14
C GLY A 117 -19.08 7.50 11.65
N VAL A 118 -18.15 8.30 11.10
CA VAL A 118 -17.69 8.14 9.72
C VAL A 118 -16.51 7.17 9.71
N GLY A 119 -16.56 6.16 8.86
CA GLY A 119 -15.54 5.11 8.74
C GLY A 119 -16.08 3.73 9.10
N MET A 120 -15.19 2.75 9.15
CA MET A 120 -15.52 1.36 9.44
C MET A 120 -15.56 1.12 10.96
N THR A 121 -16.53 0.33 11.41
CA THR A 121 -16.54 -0.17 12.78
C THR A 121 -15.40 -1.16 13.01
N GLU A 122 -15.06 -1.40 14.28
CA GLU A 122 -14.06 -2.42 14.64
C GLU A 122 -14.43 -3.80 14.10
N GLU A 123 -15.73 -4.16 14.16
CA GLU A 123 -16.22 -5.41 13.62
C GLU A 123 -15.97 -5.54 12.11
N GLU A 124 -16.27 -4.51 11.34
CA GLU A 124 -16.02 -4.48 9.89
C GLU A 124 -14.54 -4.57 9.56
N ILE A 125 -13.67 -3.92 10.35
CA ILE A 125 -12.21 -4.05 10.19
C ILE A 125 -11.77 -5.48 10.45
N TRP A 126 -12.25 -6.14 11.50
CA TRP A 126 -11.94 -7.53 11.79
C TRP A 126 -12.45 -8.50 10.72
N GLN A 127 -13.61 -8.23 10.13
CA GLN A 127 -14.13 -8.98 8.99
C GLN A 127 -13.23 -8.81 7.76
N VAL A 128 -12.76 -7.59 7.47
CA VAL A 128 -11.78 -7.33 6.39
C VAL A 128 -10.49 -8.11 6.63
N ILE A 129 -9.99 -8.17 7.87
CA ILE A 129 -8.81 -8.95 8.21
C ILE A 129 -9.05 -10.44 7.96
N SER A 130 -10.24 -10.97 8.32
CA SER A 130 -10.62 -12.35 8.03
C SER A 130 -10.63 -12.64 6.53
N TYR A 131 -11.12 -11.72 5.71
CA TYR A 131 -11.03 -11.82 4.26
C TYR A 131 -9.58 -11.83 3.76
N ILE A 132 -8.74 -10.88 4.20
CA ILE A 132 -7.32 -10.84 3.81
C ILE A 132 -6.62 -12.16 4.16
N ARG A 133 -6.91 -12.74 5.33
CA ARG A 133 -6.37 -14.04 5.74
C ARG A 133 -6.86 -15.20 4.86
N SER A 134 -8.13 -15.16 4.44
CA SER A 134 -8.71 -16.19 3.58
C SER A 134 -8.09 -16.24 2.17
N VAL A 135 -7.64 -15.09 1.67
CA VAL A 135 -6.98 -14.99 0.35
C VAL A 135 -5.46 -14.99 0.44
N GLN A 136 -4.91 -15.07 1.66
CA GLN A 136 -3.46 -15.06 1.87
C GLN A 136 -2.82 -16.34 1.30
N VAL A 137 -1.78 -16.16 0.48
CA VAL A 137 -0.96 -17.29 0.01
C VAL A 137 -0.12 -17.81 1.18
N LYS A 138 -0.13 -19.14 1.36
CA LYS A 138 0.52 -19.78 2.52
C LYS A 138 2.05 -19.75 2.46
N THR A 139 2.59 -19.52 1.28
CA THR A 139 4.04 -19.41 1.05
C THR A 139 4.32 -18.13 0.29
N ASP A 140 5.10 -17.20 0.88
CA ASP A 140 5.94 -16.36 0.06
C ASP A 140 6.97 -17.28 -0.56
N ALA A 141 6.74 -17.71 -1.79
CA ALA A 141 7.76 -18.42 -2.54
C ALA A 141 8.95 -17.47 -2.62
N GLN A 142 9.97 -17.72 -1.81
CA GLN A 142 11.28 -17.13 -2.05
C GLN A 142 11.64 -17.61 -3.44
N SER A 143 11.92 -16.69 -4.36
CA SER A 143 12.49 -17.10 -5.63
C SER A 143 13.72 -17.93 -5.33
N ALA A 144 13.78 -19.13 -5.85
CA ALA A 144 14.96 -19.98 -5.77
C ALA A 144 16.13 -19.46 -6.62
N GLY A 145 15.94 -18.29 -7.28
CA GLY A 145 16.89 -17.70 -8.21
C GLY A 145 18.08 -17.02 -7.56
N ASN A 146 19.10 -16.79 -8.36
CA ASN A 146 20.32 -16.06 -8.00
C ASN A 146 20.11 -14.56 -8.21
N ALA A 147 19.96 -13.78 -7.14
CA ALA A 147 19.73 -12.35 -7.20
C ALA A 147 20.85 -11.56 -7.87
N GLN A 148 22.13 -12.00 -7.76
CA GLN A 148 23.25 -11.32 -8.40
C GLN A 148 23.20 -11.51 -9.94
N HIS A 149 22.96 -12.73 -10.40
CA HIS A 149 22.77 -12.99 -11.82
C HIS A 149 21.51 -12.29 -12.36
N GLY A 150 20.42 -12.26 -11.59
CA GLY A 150 19.23 -11.48 -11.93
C GLY A 150 19.48 -9.99 -12.11
N LYS A 151 20.36 -9.41 -11.29
CA LYS A 151 20.81 -8.01 -11.46
C LYS A 151 21.58 -7.82 -12.77
N GLU A 152 22.49 -8.74 -13.10
CA GLU A 152 23.25 -8.69 -14.35
C GLU A 152 22.36 -8.82 -15.58
N LEU A 153 21.36 -9.70 -15.52
CA LEU A 153 20.34 -9.83 -16.57
C LEU A 153 19.52 -8.55 -16.71
N PHE A 154 19.05 -7.97 -15.61
CA PHE A 154 18.18 -6.80 -15.59
C PHE A 154 18.86 -5.58 -16.25
N PHE A 155 20.11 -5.31 -15.93
CA PHE A 155 20.90 -4.20 -16.48
C PHE A 155 21.64 -4.56 -17.78
N GLY A 156 21.62 -5.80 -18.19
CA GLY A 156 22.34 -6.35 -19.34
C GLY A 156 21.40 -6.98 -20.37
N PRO A 157 21.54 -8.28 -20.67
CA PRO A 157 20.92 -8.88 -21.85
C PRO A 157 19.38 -8.92 -21.85
N ALA A 158 18.73 -8.90 -20.69
CA ALA A 158 17.28 -8.82 -20.63
C ALA A 158 16.75 -7.40 -20.86
N ALA A 159 17.63 -6.38 -20.87
CA ALA A 159 17.34 -4.99 -21.19
C ALA A 159 16.18 -4.34 -20.40
N CYS A 160 15.84 -4.88 -19.21
CA CYS A 160 14.76 -4.36 -18.39
C CYS A 160 14.99 -2.91 -17.97
N SER A 161 16.26 -2.57 -17.68
CA SER A 161 16.69 -1.23 -17.29
C SER A 161 16.56 -0.17 -18.38
N THR A 162 16.29 -0.55 -19.63
CA THR A 162 16.00 0.40 -20.71
C THR A 162 14.72 1.19 -20.44
N CYS A 163 13.75 0.55 -19.84
CA CYS A 163 12.44 1.15 -19.54
C CYS A 163 12.18 1.32 -18.04
N HIS A 164 12.78 0.48 -17.20
CA HIS A 164 12.52 0.44 -15.76
C HIS A 164 13.68 0.95 -14.94
N MET A 165 13.33 1.71 -13.90
CA MET A 165 14.29 2.21 -12.90
C MET A 165 14.33 1.30 -11.67
N ILE A 166 15.51 1.13 -11.08
CA ILE A 166 15.74 0.59 -9.75
C ILE A 166 16.73 1.48 -9.02
N GLN A 167 16.35 2.02 -7.85
CA GLN A 167 17.20 2.88 -7.01
C GLN A 167 17.83 4.04 -7.80
N GLY A 168 17.05 4.70 -8.65
CA GLY A 168 17.47 5.83 -9.45
C GLY A 168 18.32 5.48 -10.69
N LYS A 169 18.50 4.18 -11.01
CA LYS A 169 19.26 3.71 -12.17
C LYS A 169 18.33 3.02 -13.16
N GLY A 170 18.38 3.43 -14.42
CA GLY A 170 17.55 2.89 -15.50
C GLY A 170 16.59 3.91 -16.09
N GLY A 171 15.72 3.45 -16.98
CA GLY A 171 14.75 4.24 -17.71
C GLY A 171 13.49 4.57 -16.88
N ARG A 172 12.69 5.51 -17.44
CA ARG A 172 11.47 6.04 -16.81
C ARG A 172 10.21 5.78 -17.64
N LEU A 173 10.35 5.08 -18.76
CA LEU A 173 9.23 4.75 -19.63
C LEU A 173 8.28 3.74 -18.97
N GLY A 174 8.81 2.86 -18.13
CA GLY A 174 8.06 1.94 -17.27
C GLY A 174 8.12 2.34 -15.79
N PRO A 175 7.33 1.67 -14.92
CA PRO A 175 7.33 1.94 -13.48
C PRO A 175 8.69 1.70 -12.82
N ASP A 176 8.97 2.48 -11.76
CA ASP A 176 10.08 2.22 -10.85
C ASP A 176 9.84 0.89 -10.11
N LEU A 177 10.78 -0.02 -10.24
CA LEU A 177 10.71 -1.36 -9.66
C LEU A 177 11.41 -1.51 -8.31
N THR A 178 11.95 -0.42 -7.73
CA THR A 178 12.67 -0.43 -6.46
C THR A 178 11.90 -1.11 -5.33
N ALA A 179 10.59 -0.86 -5.23
CA ALA A 179 9.73 -1.42 -4.20
C ALA A 179 8.92 -2.65 -4.66
N THR A 180 9.08 -3.09 -5.91
CA THR A 180 8.21 -4.12 -6.51
C THR A 180 8.23 -5.43 -5.73
N GLY A 181 9.39 -5.89 -5.30
CA GLY A 181 9.51 -7.12 -4.52
C GLY A 181 8.80 -7.09 -3.17
N SER A 182 8.58 -5.92 -2.56
CA SER A 182 7.80 -5.77 -1.34
C SER A 182 6.31 -5.53 -1.61
N ALA A 183 5.97 -5.02 -2.79
CA ALA A 183 4.62 -4.60 -3.14
C ALA A 183 3.83 -5.63 -3.95
N ARG A 184 4.50 -6.58 -4.62
CA ARG A 184 3.88 -7.54 -5.53
C ARG A 184 4.26 -8.97 -5.18
N SER A 185 3.38 -9.93 -5.46
CA SER A 185 3.70 -11.36 -5.36
C SER A 185 4.63 -11.79 -6.50
N THR A 186 5.38 -12.86 -6.27
CA THR A 186 6.23 -13.49 -7.29
C THR A 186 5.45 -13.81 -8.56
N ASP A 187 4.27 -14.42 -8.41
CA ASP A 187 3.40 -14.77 -9.55
C ASP A 187 2.96 -13.55 -10.34
N TYR A 188 2.67 -12.42 -9.64
CA TYR A 188 2.34 -11.17 -10.31
C TYR A 188 3.51 -10.64 -11.14
N ILE A 189 4.73 -10.69 -10.60
CA ILE A 189 5.94 -10.24 -11.30
C ILE A 189 6.18 -11.13 -12.52
N ILE A 190 6.12 -12.45 -12.37
CA ILE A 190 6.27 -13.42 -13.46
C ILE A 190 5.22 -13.16 -14.56
N GLU A 191 3.94 -13.03 -14.17
CA GLU A 191 2.87 -12.75 -15.12
C GLU A 191 3.09 -11.44 -15.87
N SER A 192 3.56 -10.38 -15.18
CA SER A 192 3.84 -9.09 -15.80
C SER A 192 4.96 -9.16 -16.84
N VAL A 193 5.94 -10.03 -16.65
CA VAL A 193 7.02 -10.26 -17.63
C VAL A 193 6.55 -11.11 -18.80
N ARG A 194 5.78 -12.16 -18.53
CA ARG A 194 5.28 -13.10 -19.56
C ARG A 194 4.12 -12.52 -20.38
N ASN A 195 3.23 -11.73 -19.74
CA ASN A 195 2.00 -11.22 -20.33
C ASN A 195 1.75 -9.76 -19.93
N PRO A 196 2.60 -8.81 -20.31
CA PRO A 196 2.60 -7.44 -19.81
C PRO A 196 1.30 -6.68 -20.12
N SER A 197 0.59 -7.02 -21.19
CA SER A 197 -0.67 -6.39 -21.54
C SER A 197 -1.87 -6.90 -20.75
N ARG A 198 -1.74 -8.03 -20.02
CA ARG A 198 -2.86 -8.62 -19.29
C ARG A 198 -3.37 -7.75 -18.14
N ARG A 199 -2.48 -6.99 -17.51
CA ARG A 199 -2.76 -6.17 -16.33
C ARG A 199 -2.20 -4.76 -16.43
N LEU A 200 -2.17 -4.18 -17.62
CA LEU A 200 -1.94 -2.74 -17.73
C LEU A 200 -2.91 -2.05 -16.79
N ALA A 201 -2.32 -1.38 -15.79
CA ALA A 201 -2.96 -0.53 -14.78
C ALA A 201 -4.49 -0.51 -14.89
N GLN A 202 -5.12 -1.68 -14.71
CA GLN A 202 -6.56 -1.75 -14.76
C GLN A 202 -7.07 -1.05 -13.52
N GLY A 203 -7.68 0.11 -13.74
CA GLY A 203 -8.55 0.72 -12.75
C GLY A 203 -9.50 -0.32 -12.20
N ILE A 204 -9.86 -0.18 -10.95
CA ILE A 204 -10.56 -1.16 -10.11
C ILE A 204 -11.94 -1.51 -10.61
N SER A 205 -12.53 -0.71 -11.46
CA SER A 205 -13.78 -1.01 -12.15
C SER A 205 -13.79 -0.41 -13.54
N GLU A 206 -14.63 -0.98 -14.42
CA GLU A 206 -14.90 -0.37 -15.71
C GLU A 206 -15.41 1.07 -15.59
N ALA A 207 -16.15 1.38 -14.53
CA ALA A 207 -16.64 2.72 -14.24
C ALA A 207 -15.52 3.69 -13.79
N MET A 208 -14.36 3.19 -13.37
CA MET A 208 -13.22 3.98 -12.90
C MET A 208 -12.02 3.94 -13.86
N LYS A 209 -12.21 3.44 -15.06
CA LYS A 209 -11.16 3.42 -16.12
C LYS A 209 -10.64 4.82 -16.44
N GLU A 210 -11.41 5.86 -16.15
CA GLU A 210 -11.01 7.25 -16.37
C GLU A 210 -9.94 7.77 -15.39
N PHE A 211 -9.69 7.08 -14.25
CA PHE A 211 -8.90 7.64 -13.16
C PHE A 211 -7.54 6.97 -12.89
N SER A 212 -7.17 5.90 -13.59
CA SER A 212 -5.91 5.21 -13.33
C SER A 212 -5.26 4.62 -14.57
N GLN A 213 -4.76 5.49 -15.41
CA GLN A 213 -4.09 5.10 -16.65
C GLN A 213 -2.59 5.35 -16.56
N GLU A 214 -1.98 4.93 -15.45
CA GLU A 214 -0.52 4.89 -15.37
C GLU A 214 0.01 3.95 -16.46
N TYR A 215 0.84 4.46 -17.34
CA TYR A 215 1.48 3.73 -18.45
C TYR A 215 0.56 3.30 -19.59
N GLU A 216 -0.58 3.99 -19.80
CA GLU A 216 -1.41 3.78 -20.99
C GLU A 216 -0.60 4.15 -22.24
N THR A 217 -0.52 3.21 -23.18
CA THR A 217 0.17 3.42 -24.45
C THR A 217 -0.65 4.34 -25.36
N VAL A 218 0.01 5.29 -26.00
CA VAL A 218 -0.61 6.16 -26.98
C VAL A 218 0.25 6.25 -28.25
N THR A 219 -0.41 6.28 -29.40
CA THR A 219 0.18 6.64 -30.68
C THR A 219 -0.42 7.96 -31.13
N VAL A 220 0.43 8.93 -31.44
CA VAL A 220 0.05 10.29 -31.85
C VAL A 220 0.59 10.53 -33.23
N VAL A 221 -0.23 11.17 -34.12
CA VAL A 221 0.22 11.75 -35.39
C VAL A 221 -0.03 13.25 -35.32
N ASP A 222 1.03 14.03 -35.36
CA ASP A 222 0.94 15.49 -35.28
C ASP A 222 0.41 16.13 -36.59
N GLY A 223 0.20 17.44 -36.57
CA GLY A 223 -0.23 18.20 -37.74
C GLY A 223 0.71 18.12 -38.94
N GLY A 224 2.00 17.89 -38.71
CA GLY A 224 3.03 17.65 -39.73
C GLY A 224 3.01 16.22 -40.30
N GLY A 225 2.31 15.29 -39.65
CA GLY A 225 2.29 13.87 -40.02
C GLY A 225 3.38 13.04 -39.35
N GLN A 226 4.13 13.58 -38.39
CA GLN A 226 5.10 12.84 -37.63
C GLN A 226 4.40 11.94 -36.61
N LYS A 227 4.84 10.68 -36.53
CA LYS A 227 4.28 9.68 -35.61
C LYS A 227 5.13 9.57 -34.39
N PHE A 228 4.46 9.58 -33.21
CA PHE A 228 5.04 9.36 -31.88
C PHE A 228 4.34 8.19 -31.22
N GLN A 229 5.10 7.39 -30.47
CA GLN A 229 4.56 6.32 -29.62
C GLN A 229 5.18 6.41 -28.24
N GLY A 230 4.39 6.22 -27.21
CA GLY A 230 4.87 6.33 -25.85
C GLY A 230 3.77 6.07 -24.82
N VAL A 231 3.96 6.55 -23.61
CA VAL A 231 3.02 6.45 -22.50
C VAL A 231 2.40 7.79 -22.18
N VAL A 232 1.12 7.79 -21.85
CA VAL A 232 0.41 8.99 -21.39
C VAL A 232 0.89 9.33 -19.98
N LEU A 233 1.29 10.58 -19.78
CA LEU A 233 1.66 11.12 -18.46
C LEU A 233 0.53 11.95 -17.86
N ASN A 234 -0.14 12.73 -18.71
CA ASN A 234 -1.29 13.55 -18.33
C ASN A 234 -2.15 13.82 -19.55
N GLU A 235 -3.44 13.95 -19.34
CA GLU A 235 -4.41 14.24 -20.40
C GLU A 235 -5.58 15.02 -19.83
N ASP A 236 -5.99 16.04 -20.54
CA ASP A 236 -7.22 16.77 -20.31
C ASP A 236 -8.04 16.89 -21.60
N ASN A 237 -9.12 17.67 -21.60
CA ASN A 237 -9.97 17.84 -22.77
C ASN A 237 -9.26 18.50 -23.97
N PHE A 238 -8.17 19.22 -23.76
CA PHE A 238 -7.50 20.07 -24.74
C PHE A 238 -6.09 19.61 -25.07
N THR A 239 -5.40 18.99 -24.09
CA THR A 239 -3.98 18.65 -24.20
C THR A 239 -3.73 17.18 -23.89
N LEU A 240 -2.63 16.67 -24.43
CA LEU A 240 -2.08 15.36 -24.17
C LEU A 240 -0.59 15.51 -23.92
N GLN A 241 -0.15 15.12 -22.71
CA GLN A 241 1.26 15.01 -22.36
C GLN A 241 1.67 13.54 -22.40
N MET A 242 2.71 13.22 -23.15
CA MET A 242 3.24 11.86 -23.23
C MET A 242 4.77 11.85 -23.14
N MET A 243 5.30 10.70 -22.76
CA MET A 243 6.72 10.36 -22.88
C MET A 243 6.87 9.36 -24.01
N ASP A 244 7.72 9.68 -24.99
CA ASP A 244 7.97 8.76 -26.09
C ASP A 244 8.98 7.65 -25.71
N THR A 245 9.15 6.68 -26.62
CA THR A 245 10.06 5.54 -26.41
C THR A 245 11.55 5.92 -26.29
N ARG A 246 11.90 7.20 -26.50
CA ARG A 246 13.23 7.77 -26.28
C ARG A 246 13.29 8.61 -25.00
N GLU A 247 12.25 8.53 -24.17
CA GLU A 247 12.06 9.29 -22.94
C GLU A 247 11.97 10.82 -23.13
N GLN A 248 11.59 11.26 -24.33
CA GLN A 248 11.34 12.67 -24.60
C GLN A 248 9.90 13.00 -24.23
N LEU A 249 9.73 14.14 -23.55
CA LEU A 249 8.43 14.66 -23.18
C LEU A 249 7.83 15.46 -24.33
N HIS A 250 6.59 15.16 -24.67
CA HIS A 250 5.83 15.88 -25.67
C HIS A 250 4.52 16.38 -25.06
N LEU A 251 4.19 17.62 -25.38
CA LEU A 251 2.89 18.24 -25.06
C LEU A 251 2.21 18.58 -26.37
N PHE A 252 1.05 17.97 -26.61
CA PHE A 252 0.24 18.19 -27.80
C PHE A 252 -1.06 18.90 -27.46
N GLU A 253 -1.46 19.86 -28.27
CA GLU A 253 -2.83 20.35 -28.32
C GLU A 253 -3.65 19.41 -29.21
N LYS A 254 -4.69 18.79 -28.64
CA LYS A 254 -5.48 17.75 -29.33
C LYS A 254 -6.10 18.22 -30.66
N ASN A 255 -6.50 19.49 -30.75
CA ASN A 255 -7.07 20.09 -31.93
C ASN A 255 -6.05 20.30 -33.07
N LYS A 256 -4.74 20.17 -32.80
CA LYS A 256 -3.66 20.24 -33.81
C LYS A 256 -3.16 18.89 -34.26
N LEU A 257 -3.69 17.80 -33.69
CA LEU A 257 -3.32 16.44 -34.07
C LEU A 257 -4.11 15.97 -35.27
N LYS A 258 -3.48 15.20 -36.14
CA LYS A 258 -4.18 14.43 -37.18
C LYS A 258 -4.92 13.25 -36.58
N SER A 259 -4.28 12.55 -35.63
CA SER A 259 -4.92 11.50 -34.84
C SER A 259 -4.14 11.23 -33.55
N PHE A 260 -4.82 10.69 -32.56
CA PHE A 260 -4.19 9.99 -31.43
C PHE A 260 -5.06 8.79 -31.05
N GLU A 261 -4.40 7.69 -30.80
CA GLU A 261 -5.05 6.43 -30.44
C GLU A 261 -4.40 5.85 -29.20
N LYS A 262 -5.21 5.53 -28.22
CA LYS A 262 -4.79 4.86 -27.00
C LYS A 262 -4.92 3.35 -27.19
N SER A 263 -3.94 2.61 -26.64
CA SER A 263 -3.90 1.17 -26.69
C SER A 263 -3.85 0.58 -25.29
N ARG A 264 -4.49 -0.56 -25.12
CA ARG A 264 -4.37 -1.39 -23.91
C ARG A 264 -3.17 -2.34 -23.98
N GLU A 265 -2.41 -2.32 -25.04
CA GLU A 265 -1.20 -3.09 -25.17
C GLU A 265 -0.02 -2.36 -24.52
N SER A 266 0.75 -3.09 -23.73
CA SER A 266 1.96 -2.60 -23.11
C SER A 266 3.04 -2.31 -24.13
N LEU A 267 3.84 -1.26 -23.91
CA LEU A 267 5.12 -1.09 -24.59
C LEU A 267 6.19 -2.08 -24.12
N MET A 268 6.00 -2.67 -22.94
CA MET A 268 6.86 -3.74 -22.46
C MET A 268 6.68 -4.98 -23.34
N PRO A 269 7.73 -5.54 -23.94
CA PRO A 269 7.61 -6.77 -24.72
C PRO A 269 7.22 -7.94 -23.83
N ALA A 270 6.46 -8.89 -24.36
CA ALA A 270 6.21 -10.15 -23.72
C ALA A 270 7.47 -11.04 -23.86
N TYR A 271 8.09 -11.37 -22.75
CA TYR A 271 9.26 -12.27 -22.77
C TYR A 271 8.79 -13.73 -22.73
N ASP A 272 8.88 -14.42 -23.83
CA ASP A 272 8.66 -15.87 -23.87
C ASP A 272 9.85 -16.65 -23.29
N GLN A 273 9.75 -17.97 -23.23
CA GLN A 273 10.83 -18.81 -22.69
C GLN A 273 12.10 -18.85 -23.55
N LYS A 274 12.02 -18.44 -24.83
CA LYS A 274 13.18 -18.35 -25.70
C LYS A 274 13.95 -17.07 -25.46
N MET A 275 13.23 -15.96 -25.25
CA MET A 275 13.83 -14.66 -24.97
C MET A 275 14.37 -14.58 -23.53
N LEU A 276 13.65 -15.18 -22.58
CA LEU A 276 14.02 -15.20 -21.16
C LEU A 276 13.66 -16.57 -20.58
N PRO A 277 14.62 -17.51 -20.48
CA PRO A 277 14.42 -18.80 -19.86
C PRO A 277 13.83 -18.69 -18.44
N GLU A 278 13.17 -19.75 -17.98
CA GLU A 278 12.53 -19.72 -16.66
C GLU A 278 13.53 -19.48 -15.52
N THR A 279 14.72 -20.08 -15.61
CA THR A 279 15.81 -19.87 -14.65
C THR A 279 16.19 -18.39 -14.55
N ASP A 280 16.36 -17.73 -15.70
CA ASP A 280 16.76 -16.31 -15.77
C ASP A 280 15.65 -15.40 -15.25
N LEU A 281 14.38 -15.74 -15.52
CA LEU A 281 13.23 -15.03 -14.95
C LEU A 281 13.20 -15.16 -13.43
N GLN A 282 13.44 -16.37 -12.89
CA GLN A 282 13.51 -16.58 -11.44
C GLN A 282 14.67 -15.80 -10.81
N ASP A 283 15.80 -15.66 -11.49
CA ASP A 283 16.93 -14.85 -11.04
C ASP A 283 16.58 -13.36 -11.01
N ILE A 284 15.91 -12.84 -12.04
CA ILE A 284 15.40 -11.45 -12.05
C ILE A 284 14.40 -11.23 -10.91
N VAL A 285 13.49 -12.17 -10.69
CA VAL A 285 12.53 -12.09 -9.56
C VAL A 285 13.27 -12.06 -8.23
N ALA A 286 14.28 -12.94 -8.05
CA ALA A 286 15.12 -12.93 -6.84
C ALA A 286 15.81 -11.58 -6.64
N TYR A 287 16.30 -10.96 -7.70
CA TYR A 287 16.89 -9.63 -7.64
C TYR A 287 15.88 -8.58 -7.18
N LEU A 288 14.68 -8.52 -7.78
CA LEU A 288 13.64 -7.57 -7.40
C LEU A 288 13.22 -7.73 -5.92
N LEU A 289 13.12 -8.97 -5.44
CA LEU A 289 12.83 -9.27 -4.03
C LEU A 289 13.96 -8.78 -3.11
N SER A 290 15.23 -8.98 -3.51
CA SER A 290 16.42 -8.59 -2.72
C SER A 290 16.55 -7.07 -2.58
N VAL A 291 16.32 -6.32 -3.66
CA VAL A 291 16.36 -4.85 -3.65
C VAL A 291 15.35 -4.29 -2.66
N SER A 292 14.14 -4.79 -2.68
CA SER A 292 13.07 -4.32 -1.81
C SER A 292 13.32 -4.65 -0.33
N SER A 293 14.10 -5.69 -0.04
CA SER A 293 14.49 -6.06 1.32
C SER A 293 15.63 -5.18 1.86
N ALA A 294 16.53 -4.76 0.98
CA ALA A 294 17.69 -3.92 1.33
C ALA A 294 17.32 -2.44 1.53
N THR A 295 16.29 -1.96 0.85
CA THR A 295 15.72 -0.63 1.08
C THR A 295 14.83 -0.66 2.33
N GLY A 296 15.41 -0.92 3.49
CA GLY A 296 14.82 -0.56 4.76
C GLY A 296 14.63 0.96 4.77
N VAL A 297 13.71 1.46 3.98
CA VAL A 297 13.20 2.82 4.09
C VAL A 297 12.50 2.85 5.43
N ARG A 298 13.26 3.22 6.47
CA ARG A 298 12.66 3.80 7.66
C ARG A 298 11.94 5.07 7.19
N PRO A 299 10.73 5.26 7.66
CA PRO A 299 9.99 6.48 7.39
C PRO A 299 10.76 7.70 7.90
#